data_a720bfb7405efb512d9f28bb0419e747
#
_entry.id   a720bfb7405efb512d9f28bb0419e747
#
_cell.length_a   1.000
_cell.length_b   1.000
_cell.length_c   1.000
_cell.angle_alpha   90.00
_cell.angle_beta   90.00
_cell.angle_gamma   90.00
#
_symmetry.space_group_name_H-M   'P 1'
#
loop_
_entity.id
_entity.type
_entity.pdbx_description
1 polymer ?
#
loop_
_entity_poly.entity_id
_entity_poly.type
_entity_poly.pdbx_seq_one_letter_code
_entity_poly.pdbx_strand_id
1 'polypeptide(L)'
;MNYNDKYNICVFCSSKIYKNKIRKYKNAYLSYINIKPNGFSSILYDILSMLKSIKSDYVIILGVSGCIFLPIFKIFYKGKIIINIDGIEYQREKWNIFIKKYLKISEYFSVKFANYIIADNNGIVNYINKKYRYIKSKVNLIEYGADHVKIEKLDIKKYDFIKKPYAITVCRIEPENNIHLIIGAFENIEKISLVIVGNWKNSKYGKILKNRNNNIKNIYLLDPIYNIDEISFLRSNALIYIHGHSAGGTNPSLVEAMYLQLPIFAFDCVYNRETTENKALYWQNKYELRKLLFNTDNYKLKQISFDMKEIANRRYIWKNISEKYFSLIK
;
A
#
# COMPACT_ATOMS: atom_id res chain seq x y z
N MET A 1 19.13 -5.81 15.11
CA MET A 1 20.29 -4.95 14.85
C MET A 1 19.75 -3.62 14.34
N ASN A 2 19.97 -2.51 15.06
CA ASN A 2 19.55 -1.20 14.59
C ASN A 2 20.54 -0.72 13.52
N TYR A 3 20.21 -0.87 12.24
CA TYR A 3 21.02 -0.35 11.12
C TYR A 3 21.21 1.18 11.15
N ASN A 4 20.45 1.87 12.01
CA ASN A 4 20.44 3.32 12.12
C ASN A 4 21.76 3.94 12.66
N ASP A 5 22.60 3.14 13.30
CA ASP A 5 23.85 3.67 13.88
C ASP A 5 24.98 3.76 12.83
N LYS A 6 24.80 3.11 11.68
CA LYS A 6 25.77 3.10 10.58
C LYS A 6 25.55 4.22 9.55
N TYR A 7 24.33 4.77 9.46
CA TYR A 7 23.93 5.72 8.43
C TYR A 7 23.22 6.94 9.00
N ASN A 8 23.55 8.12 8.48
CA ASN A 8 22.83 9.35 8.77
C ASN A 8 21.61 9.45 7.84
N ILE A 9 20.44 9.14 8.36
CA ILE A 9 19.19 9.14 7.58
C ILE A 9 18.48 10.48 7.77
N CYS A 10 18.15 11.17 6.67
CA CYS A 10 17.31 12.35 6.65
C CYS A 10 16.02 12.07 5.88
N VAL A 11 14.87 12.36 6.48
CA VAL A 11 13.55 12.19 5.86
C VAL A 11 12.92 13.56 5.66
N PHE A 12 12.51 13.85 4.42
CA PHE A 12 11.77 15.07 4.10
C PHE A 12 10.30 14.92 4.45
N CYS A 13 9.76 15.89 5.18
CA CYS A 13 8.38 15.92 5.64
C CYS A 13 7.69 17.22 5.22
N SER A 14 6.36 17.19 5.05
CA SER A 14 5.60 18.39 4.78
C SER A 14 5.16 19.10 6.06
N SER A 15 5.59 20.35 6.27
CA SER A 15 5.10 21.16 7.39
C SER A 15 3.63 21.62 7.23
N LYS A 16 3.02 21.41 6.06
CA LYS A 16 1.59 21.65 5.85
C LYS A 16 0.73 20.50 6.39
N ILE A 17 1.30 19.30 6.54
CA ILE A 17 0.62 18.11 7.09
C ILE A 17 0.97 17.94 8.56
N TYR A 18 2.25 17.96 8.89
CA TYR A 18 2.73 17.77 10.27
C TYR A 18 2.85 19.10 10.99
N LYS A 19 1.87 19.39 11.86
CA LYS A 19 1.86 20.63 12.66
C LYS A 19 2.97 20.62 13.72
N ASN A 20 3.16 19.48 14.40
CA ASN A 20 4.23 19.30 15.37
C ASN A 20 5.51 18.85 14.66
N LYS A 21 6.51 19.71 14.68
CA LYS A 21 7.80 19.50 14.02
C LYS A 21 8.80 18.94 15.02
N ILE A 22 9.01 17.65 15.00
CA ILE A 22 10.08 17.00 15.77
C ILE A 22 11.35 16.92 14.92
N ARG A 23 12.51 17.08 15.55
CA ARG A 23 13.80 17.04 14.80
C ARG A 23 14.23 15.61 14.45
N LYS A 24 13.83 14.64 15.25
CA LYS A 24 14.29 13.26 15.12
C LYS A 24 13.14 12.27 15.41
N TYR A 25 13.04 11.22 14.62
CA TYR A 25 12.11 10.13 14.83
C TYR A 25 12.81 8.79 14.51
N LYS A 26 12.82 7.86 15.48
CA LYS A 26 13.49 6.55 15.34
C LYS A 26 14.92 6.67 14.74
N ASN A 27 15.72 7.60 15.23
CA ASN A 27 17.08 7.91 14.76
C ASN A 27 17.21 8.54 13.36
N ALA A 28 16.14 8.79 12.63
CA ALA A 28 16.16 9.58 11.40
C ALA A 28 15.95 11.06 11.70
N TYR A 29 16.74 11.94 11.07
CA TYR A 29 16.53 13.39 11.09
C TYR A 29 15.37 13.76 10.18
N LEU A 30 14.50 14.67 10.64
CA LEU A 30 13.36 15.14 9.86
C LEU A 30 13.62 16.57 9.36
N SER A 31 13.53 16.76 8.04
CA SER A 31 13.63 18.06 7.37
C SER A 31 12.28 18.46 6.80
N TYR A 32 11.82 19.68 7.11
CA TYR A 32 10.47 20.12 6.75
C TYR A 32 10.47 21.06 5.55
N ILE A 33 9.56 20.77 4.60
CA ILE A 33 9.28 21.60 3.42
C ILE A 33 7.86 22.13 3.53
N ASN A 34 7.68 23.44 3.32
CA ASN A 34 6.38 24.11 3.49
C ASN A 34 5.49 24.00 2.24
N ILE A 35 5.35 22.81 1.70
CA ILE A 35 4.53 22.49 0.52
C ILE A 35 3.71 21.23 0.82
N LYS A 36 2.47 21.17 0.29
CA LYS A 36 1.64 19.96 0.36
C LYS A 36 2.21 18.90 -0.59
N PRO A 37 2.41 17.63 -0.15
CA PRO A 37 2.97 16.56 -0.99
C PRO A 37 1.89 15.84 -1.82
N ASN A 38 0.79 16.49 -2.19
CA ASN A 38 -0.35 15.91 -2.89
C ASN A 38 -0.70 16.72 -4.13
N GLY A 39 -1.16 16.04 -5.21
CA GLY A 39 -1.53 16.67 -6.47
C GLY A 39 -0.35 17.34 -7.16
N PHE A 40 -0.56 18.46 -7.87
CA PHE A 40 0.52 19.15 -8.58
C PHE A 40 1.62 19.69 -7.68
N SER A 41 1.30 20.04 -6.44
CA SER A 41 2.31 20.54 -5.50
C SER A 41 3.29 19.44 -5.05
N SER A 42 2.98 18.15 -5.24
CA SER A 42 3.92 17.07 -4.97
C SER A 42 5.17 17.16 -5.85
N ILE A 43 5.04 17.59 -7.09
CA ILE A 43 6.17 17.76 -8.03
C ILE A 43 7.18 18.75 -7.46
N LEU A 44 6.70 19.92 -7.03
CA LEU A 44 7.56 20.95 -6.44
C LEU A 44 8.15 20.51 -5.08
N TYR A 45 7.35 19.76 -4.29
CA TYR A 45 7.82 19.17 -3.04
C TYR A 45 8.98 18.20 -3.29
N ASP A 46 8.86 17.32 -4.28
CA ASP A 46 9.87 16.32 -4.64
C ASP A 46 11.14 17.00 -5.18
N ILE A 47 10.99 18.03 -6.04
CA ILE A 47 12.11 18.79 -6.58
C ILE A 47 12.90 19.47 -5.46
N LEU A 48 12.21 20.15 -4.52
CA LEU A 48 12.87 20.79 -3.39
C LEU A 48 13.53 19.78 -2.43
N SER A 49 12.93 18.61 -2.27
CA SER A 49 13.53 17.52 -1.49
C SER A 49 14.83 17.03 -2.15
N MET A 50 14.83 16.84 -3.47
CA MET A 50 16.03 16.47 -4.22
C MET A 50 17.12 17.56 -4.10
N LEU A 51 16.79 18.82 -4.30
CA LEU A 51 17.76 19.93 -4.18
C LEU A 51 18.39 20.02 -2.78
N LYS A 52 17.60 19.78 -1.72
CA LYS A 52 18.11 19.74 -0.34
C LYS A 52 18.98 18.51 -0.06
N SER A 53 18.84 17.44 -0.84
CA SER A 53 19.61 16.20 -0.68
C SER A 53 20.90 16.16 -1.54
N ILE A 54 21.28 17.25 -2.20
CA ILE A 54 22.39 17.28 -3.16
C ILE A 54 23.76 16.87 -2.58
N LYS A 55 23.93 17.00 -1.27
CA LYS A 55 25.16 16.61 -0.55
C LYS A 55 25.10 15.20 0.06
N SER A 56 24.01 14.45 -0.15
CA SER A 56 23.86 13.10 0.38
C SER A 56 24.57 12.10 -0.53
N ASP A 57 25.12 11.03 0.02
CA ASP A 57 25.74 9.95 -0.77
C ASP A 57 24.68 9.14 -1.53
N TYR A 58 23.50 8.99 -0.94
CA TYR A 58 22.35 8.27 -1.50
C TYR A 58 21.07 9.09 -1.37
N VAL A 59 20.25 9.07 -2.40
CA VAL A 59 18.90 9.64 -2.38
C VAL A 59 17.91 8.52 -2.73
N ILE A 60 16.96 8.29 -1.82
CA ILE A 60 15.86 7.35 -2.04
C ILE A 60 14.61 8.17 -2.37
N ILE A 61 14.06 7.98 -3.56
CA ILE A 61 12.85 8.65 -4.03
C ILE A 61 11.71 7.63 -4.00
N LEU A 62 10.63 7.96 -3.28
CA LEU A 62 9.43 7.14 -3.16
C LEU A 62 8.36 7.65 -4.13
N GLY A 63 8.15 6.92 -5.21
CA GLY A 63 7.25 7.29 -6.30
C GLY A 63 7.97 8.03 -7.45
N VAL A 64 7.22 8.38 -8.49
CA VAL A 64 7.78 8.92 -9.74
C VAL A 64 7.41 10.38 -10.03
N SER A 65 6.58 11.02 -9.19
CA SER A 65 5.98 12.32 -9.52
C SER A 65 6.99 13.43 -9.80
N GLY A 66 8.07 13.53 -9.01
CA GLY A 66 9.13 14.53 -9.18
C GLY A 66 10.25 14.12 -10.12
N CYS A 67 10.25 12.89 -10.63
CA CYS A 67 11.36 12.34 -11.42
C CYS A 67 11.57 13.02 -12.78
N ILE A 68 10.64 13.84 -13.24
CA ILE A 68 10.82 14.74 -14.38
C ILE A 68 12.06 15.65 -14.22
N PHE A 69 12.44 15.96 -12.99
CA PHE A 69 13.58 16.81 -12.67
C PHE A 69 14.93 16.06 -12.67
N LEU A 70 14.95 14.75 -12.70
CA LEU A 70 16.18 13.95 -12.62
C LEU A 70 17.24 14.27 -13.66
N PRO A 71 16.92 14.57 -14.95
CA PRO A 71 17.93 14.99 -15.93
C PRO A 71 18.77 16.17 -15.45
N ILE A 72 18.12 17.17 -14.87
CA ILE A 72 18.78 18.39 -14.33
C ILE A 72 19.49 18.06 -13.02
N PHE A 73 18.81 17.35 -12.12
CA PHE A 73 19.37 16.97 -10.81
C PHE A 73 20.68 16.19 -10.95
N LYS A 74 20.74 15.24 -11.91
CA LYS A 74 21.90 14.39 -12.14
C LYS A 74 23.14 15.15 -12.62
N ILE A 75 23.01 16.35 -13.17
CA ILE A 75 24.14 17.21 -13.56
C ILE A 75 24.93 17.63 -12.32
N PHE A 76 24.23 17.95 -11.23
CA PHE A 76 24.83 18.47 -10.00
C PHE A 76 25.03 17.40 -8.93
N TYR A 77 24.27 16.29 -9.00
CA TYR A 77 24.29 15.23 -8.00
C TYR A 77 25.23 14.08 -8.40
N LYS A 78 26.26 13.86 -7.59
CA LYS A 78 27.28 12.82 -7.82
C LYS A 78 26.98 11.50 -7.11
N GLY A 79 26.06 11.49 -6.14
CA GLY A 79 25.69 10.30 -5.37
C GLY A 79 24.84 9.31 -6.16
N LYS A 80 24.39 8.26 -5.49
CA LYS A 80 23.55 7.22 -6.09
C LYS A 80 22.07 7.50 -5.85
N ILE A 81 21.27 7.31 -6.89
CA ILE A 81 19.82 7.50 -6.90
C ILE A 81 19.15 6.14 -6.85
N ILE A 82 18.33 5.90 -5.84
CA ILE A 82 17.48 4.72 -5.66
C ILE A 82 16.04 5.18 -5.80
N ILE A 83 15.26 4.56 -6.68
CA ILE A 83 13.86 4.94 -6.90
C ILE A 83 12.96 3.74 -6.63
N ASN A 84 12.04 3.90 -5.69
CA ASN A 84 10.96 2.96 -5.48
C ASN A 84 9.78 3.35 -6.38
N ILE A 85 9.49 2.51 -7.37
CA ILE A 85 8.31 2.64 -8.23
C ILE A 85 7.14 1.98 -7.51
N ASP A 86 6.36 2.80 -6.81
CA ASP A 86 5.15 2.40 -6.08
C ASP A 86 3.99 2.15 -7.05
N GLY A 87 4.06 1.03 -7.79
CA GLY A 87 3.06 0.67 -8.78
C GLY A 87 3.14 1.47 -10.10
N ILE A 88 2.18 1.24 -10.99
CA ILE A 88 2.12 1.92 -12.30
C ILE A 88 1.18 3.11 -12.20
N GLU A 89 1.68 4.21 -11.63
CA GLU A 89 0.86 5.37 -11.24
C GLU A 89 0.04 5.97 -12.39
N TYR A 90 0.57 6.01 -13.62
CA TYR A 90 -0.14 6.57 -14.76
C TYR A 90 -1.34 5.72 -15.23
N GLN A 91 -1.45 4.46 -14.80
CA GLN A 91 -2.58 3.60 -15.16
C GLN A 91 -3.82 3.83 -14.27
N ARG A 92 -3.67 4.54 -13.15
CA ARG A 92 -4.80 4.80 -12.25
C ARG A 92 -5.89 5.62 -12.93
N GLU A 93 -7.14 5.20 -12.74
CA GLU A 93 -8.31 5.80 -13.38
C GLU A 93 -8.59 7.25 -12.93
N LYS A 94 -8.16 7.61 -11.73
CA LYS A 94 -8.31 8.98 -11.19
C LYS A 94 -7.60 10.06 -12.00
N TRP A 95 -6.65 9.71 -12.88
CA TRP A 95 -5.85 10.65 -13.64
C TRP A 95 -6.42 10.92 -15.03
N ASN A 96 -6.49 12.19 -15.41
CA ASN A 96 -6.82 12.58 -16.78
C ASN A 96 -5.64 12.28 -17.74
N ILE A 97 -5.88 12.40 -19.05
CA ILE A 97 -4.92 12.04 -20.09
C ILE A 97 -3.61 12.82 -20.01
N PHE A 98 -3.65 14.10 -19.63
CA PHE A 98 -2.45 14.95 -19.53
C PHE A 98 -1.58 14.52 -18.35
N ILE A 99 -2.18 14.24 -17.19
CA ILE A 99 -1.46 13.72 -16.01
C ILE A 99 -0.88 12.34 -16.32
N LYS A 100 -1.63 11.47 -17.00
CA LYS A 100 -1.13 10.15 -17.41
C LYS A 100 0.11 10.27 -18.31
N LYS A 101 0.11 11.19 -19.29
CA LYS A 101 1.27 11.46 -20.14
C LYS A 101 2.47 11.99 -19.34
N TYR A 102 2.23 12.95 -18.45
CA TYR A 102 3.24 13.48 -17.55
C TYR A 102 3.89 12.37 -16.72
N LEU A 103 3.08 11.57 -16.01
CA LEU A 103 3.56 10.48 -15.16
C LEU A 103 4.33 9.42 -15.95
N LYS A 104 3.92 9.13 -17.19
CA LYS A 104 4.64 8.21 -18.08
C LYS A 104 6.04 8.72 -18.47
N ILE A 105 6.18 10.03 -18.70
CA ILE A 105 7.48 10.66 -18.98
C ILE A 105 8.33 10.68 -17.71
N SER A 106 7.74 11.00 -16.58
CA SER A 106 8.40 11.01 -15.28
C SER A 106 8.89 9.62 -14.86
N GLU A 107 8.11 8.57 -15.13
CA GLU A 107 8.52 7.17 -14.97
C GLU A 107 9.70 6.82 -15.88
N TYR A 108 9.68 7.25 -17.16
CA TYR A 108 10.82 7.04 -18.05
C TYR A 108 12.11 7.65 -17.49
N PHE A 109 12.07 8.89 -17.00
CA PHE A 109 13.24 9.51 -16.39
C PHE A 109 13.66 8.83 -15.09
N SER A 110 12.71 8.38 -14.27
CA SER A 110 13.02 7.62 -13.05
C SER A 110 13.85 6.38 -13.39
N VAL A 111 13.41 5.63 -14.38
CA VAL A 111 14.06 4.40 -14.81
C VAL A 111 15.41 4.66 -15.48
N LYS A 112 15.51 5.71 -16.31
CA LYS A 112 16.74 6.07 -17.03
C LYS A 112 17.86 6.55 -16.11
N PHE A 113 17.53 7.37 -15.12
CA PHE A 113 18.54 8.07 -14.29
C PHE A 113 18.80 7.41 -12.93
N ALA A 114 17.98 6.44 -12.52
CA ALA A 114 18.23 5.67 -11.30
C ALA A 114 19.51 4.82 -11.42
N ASN A 115 20.23 4.69 -10.31
CA ASN A 115 21.27 3.68 -10.15
C ASN A 115 20.65 2.33 -9.80
N TYR A 116 19.62 2.35 -8.93
CA TYR A 116 18.82 1.18 -8.54
C TYR A 116 17.34 1.50 -8.60
N ILE A 117 16.55 0.56 -9.09
CA ILE A 117 15.09 0.63 -9.09
C ILE A 117 14.59 -0.41 -8.11
N ILE A 118 13.67 -0.02 -7.26
CA ILE A 118 12.94 -0.90 -6.37
C ILE A 118 11.54 -1.06 -6.93
N ALA A 119 11.11 -2.30 -7.04
CA ALA A 119 9.74 -2.69 -7.29
C ALA A 119 9.27 -3.56 -6.13
N ASP A 120 8.08 -3.32 -5.63
CA ASP A 120 7.53 -4.01 -4.46
C ASP A 120 6.77 -5.30 -4.80
N ASN A 121 6.70 -5.65 -6.10
CA ASN A 121 5.97 -6.81 -6.60
C ASN A 121 6.58 -7.33 -7.90
N ASN A 122 6.62 -8.64 -8.10
CA ASN A 122 7.13 -9.23 -9.35
C ASN A 122 6.33 -8.80 -10.59
N GLY A 123 5.05 -8.48 -10.45
CA GLY A 123 4.26 -7.88 -11.53
C GLY A 123 4.85 -6.57 -12.02
N ILE A 124 5.34 -5.71 -11.10
CA ILE A 124 6.02 -4.46 -11.42
C ILE A 124 7.43 -4.73 -12.00
N VAL A 125 8.19 -5.69 -11.44
CA VAL A 125 9.49 -6.10 -12.00
C VAL A 125 9.34 -6.51 -13.46
N ASN A 126 8.36 -7.37 -13.75
CA ASN A 126 8.08 -7.86 -15.10
C ASN A 126 7.66 -6.72 -16.05
N TYR A 127 6.82 -5.80 -15.57
CA TYR A 127 6.42 -4.62 -16.33
C TYR A 127 7.65 -3.77 -16.71
N ILE A 128 8.53 -3.43 -15.76
CA ILE A 128 9.72 -2.61 -15.98
C ILE A 128 10.66 -3.33 -16.96
N ASN A 129 10.93 -4.62 -16.74
CA ASN A 129 11.81 -5.42 -17.58
C ASN A 129 11.29 -5.55 -19.02
N LYS A 130 9.97 -5.63 -19.22
CA LYS A 130 9.35 -5.67 -20.55
C LYS A 130 9.41 -4.32 -21.25
N LYS A 131 9.10 -3.24 -20.54
CA LYS A 131 9.00 -1.89 -21.09
C LYS A 131 10.37 -1.23 -21.30
N TYR A 132 11.33 -1.50 -20.39
CA TYR A 132 12.65 -0.86 -20.34
C TYR A 132 13.77 -1.92 -20.38
N ARG A 133 13.82 -2.70 -21.45
CA ARG A 133 14.70 -3.89 -21.60
C ARG A 133 16.18 -3.64 -21.31
N TYR A 134 16.67 -2.42 -21.58
CA TYR A 134 18.09 -2.05 -21.42
C TYR A 134 18.51 -1.77 -19.97
N ILE A 135 17.57 -1.81 -19.01
CA ILE A 135 17.86 -1.51 -17.59
C ILE A 135 17.56 -2.66 -16.63
N LYS A 136 17.29 -3.84 -17.17
CA LYS A 136 16.87 -5.03 -16.43
C LYS A 136 17.72 -5.33 -15.17
N SER A 137 19.05 -5.12 -15.24
CA SER A 137 19.99 -5.37 -14.15
C SER A 137 19.84 -4.42 -12.96
N LYS A 138 19.10 -3.31 -13.11
CA LYS A 138 18.92 -2.28 -12.05
C LYS A 138 17.67 -2.50 -11.19
N VAL A 139 16.81 -3.45 -11.53
CA VAL A 139 15.52 -3.66 -10.86
C VAL A 139 15.69 -4.68 -9.75
N ASN A 140 15.29 -4.29 -8.53
CA ASN A 140 15.36 -5.10 -7.32
C ASN A 140 13.95 -5.27 -6.74
N LEU A 141 13.59 -6.50 -6.41
CA LEU A 141 12.34 -6.80 -5.71
C LEU A 141 12.53 -6.57 -4.21
N ILE A 142 11.88 -5.52 -3.71
CA ILE A 142 11.84 -5.21 -2.27
C ILE A 142 10.41 -4.83 -1.90
N GLU A 143 9.76 -5.74 -1.22
CA GLU A 143 8.35 -5.64 -0.83
C GLU A 143 8.17 -4.76 0.42
N TYR A 144 6.98 -4.81 1.03
CA TYR A 144 6.67 -4.18 2.33
C TYR A 144 6.72 -5.21 3.46
N GLY A 145 7.12 -4.76 4.66
CA GLY A 145 7.03 -5.57 5.87
C GLY A 145 5.66 -5.44 6.55
N ALA A 146 5.27 -6.48 7.27
CA ALA A 146 3.98 -6.57 7.95
C ALA A 146 4.09 -6.92 9.45
N ASP A 147 5.25 -7.30 9.95
CA ASP A 147 5.48 -7.78 11.32
C ASP A 147 5.42 -6.69 12.41
N HIS A 148 5.02 -5.47 12.03
CA HIS A 148 4.72 -4.39 12.98
C HIS A 148 3.29 -4.48 13.56
N VAL A 149 2.38 -5.23 12.93
CA VAL A 149 1.04 -5.49 13.47
C VAL A 149 1.07 -6.68 14.42
N LYS A 150 0.24 -6.60 15.47
CA LYS A 150 0.17 -7.63 16.52
C LYS A 150 -1.26 -8.06 16.76
N ILE A 151 -1.44 -9.29 17.22
CA ILE A 151 -2.73 -9.75 17.74
C ILE A 151 -2.88 -9.18 19.15
N GLU A 152 -3.73 -8.19 19.31
CA GLU A 152 -4.01 -7.54 20.59
C GLU A 152 -5.34 -8.06 21.16
N LYS A 153 -5.35 -8.30 22.47
CA LYS A 153 -6.57 -8.58 23.24
C LYS A 153 -7.07 -7.27 23.81
N LEU A 154 -7.84 -6.53 23.06
CA LEU A 154 -8.45 -5.30 23.52
C LEU A 154 -9.93 -5.54 23.84
N ASP A 155 -10.40 -5.08 24.98
CA ASP A 155 -11.84 -5.04 25.28
C ASP A 155 -12.46 -3.80 24.63
N ILE A 156 -12.72 -3.91 23.32
CA ILE A 156 -13.33 -2.80 22.57
C ILE A 156 -14.86 -2.98 22.56
N LYS A 157 -15.52 -2.46 23.59
CA LYS A 157 -17.01 -2.40 23.65
C LYS A 157 -17.63 -1.45 22.62
N LYS A 158 -16.81 -0.67 21.91
CA LYS A 158 -17.22 0.38 20.95
C LYS A 158 -17.96 -0.16 19.71
N TYR A 159 -17.74 -1.42 19.35
CA TYR A 159 -18.22 -1.99 18.08
C TYR A 159 -19.14 -3.19 18.32
N ASP A 160 -20.45 -3.00 18.25
CA ASP A 160 -21.44 -4.07 18.49
C ASP A 160 -21.39 -5.20 17.44
N PHE A 161 -20.89 -4.92 16.22
CA PHE A 161 -20.77 -5.92 15.18
C PHE A 161 -19.76 -7.03 15.48
N ILE A 162 -18.83 -6.81 16.40
CA ILE A 162 -17.82 -7.81 16.81
C ILE A 162 -18.47 -9.08 17.40
N LYS A 163 -19.68 -8.96 17.93
CA LYS A 163 -20.45 -10.09 18.50
C LYS A 163 -20.89 -11.11 17.44
N LYS A 164 -20.78 -10.79 16.16
CA LYS A 164 -21.16 -11.64 15.02
C LYS A 164 -19.97 -11.81 14.06
N PRO A 165 -19.93 -12.90 13.28
CA PRO A 165 -18.92 -13.02 12.23
C PRO A 165 -18.95 -11.85 11.27
N TYR A 166 -17.79 -11.31 10.92
CA TYR A 166 -17.68 -10.23 9.94
C TYR A 166 -16.48 -10.39 9.01
N ALA A 167 -16.63 -9.90 7.79
CA ALA A 167 -15.54 -9.67 6.86
C ALA A 167 -15.06 -8.24 7.00
N ILE A 168 -13.76 -7.99 6.83
CA ILE A 168 -13.17 -6.66 6.93
C ILE A 168 -12.40 -6.27 5.67
N THR A 169 -12.49 -4.99 5.31
CA THR A 169 -11.68 -4.33 4.27
C THR A 169 -11.08 -3.05 4.86
N VAL A 170 -9.77 -2.87 4.72
CA VAL A 170 -9.06 -1.66 5.18
C VAL A 170 -8.32 -1.05 3.99
N CYS A 171 -8.77 0.11 3.49
CA CYS A 171 -8.19 0.70 2.28
C CYS A 171 -8.52 2.19 2.14
N ARG A 172 -7.88 2.84 1.17
CA ARG A 172 -8.36 4.13 0.65
C ARG A 172 -9.67 3.91 -0.09
N ILE A 173 -10.65 4.80 0.09
CA ILE A 173 -11.94 4.71 -0.61
C ILE A 173 -11.80 5.35 -2.00
N GLU A 174 -11.26 4.55 -2.92
CA GLU A 174 -10.97 4.92 -4.31
C GLU A 174 -11.52 3.86 -5.27
N PRO A 175 -11.85 4.18 -6.54
CA PRO A 175 -12.43 3.24 -7.49
C PRO A 175 -11.63 1.95 -7.67
N GLU A 176 -10.29 2.06 -7.72
CA GLU A 176 -9.39 0.92 -7.88
C GLU A 176 -9.41 -0.09 -6.72
N ASN A 177 -10.06 0.24 -5.60
CA ASN A 177 -10.29 -0.68 -4.49
C ASN A 177 -11.62 -1.44 -4.58
N ASN A 178 -12.38 -1.26 -5.66
CA ASN A 178 -13.59 -2.01 -5.96
C ASN A 178 -14.62 -2.10 -4.82
N ILE A 179 -14.69 -1.06 -3.98
CA ILE A 179 -15.56 -1.02 -2.79
C ILE A 179 -17.03 -1.18 -3.17
N HIS A 180 -17.45 -0.65 -4.31
CA HIS A 180 -18.82 -0.80 -4.81
C HIS A 180 -19.17 -2.28 -5.12
N LEU A 181 -18.21 -3.08 -5.61
CA LEU A 181 -18.41 -4.51 -5.84
C LEU A 181 -18.46 -5.28 -4.53
N ILE A 182 -17.59 -4.92 -3.56
CA ILE A 182 -17.58 -5.54 -2.23
C ILE A 182 -18.91 -5.26 -1.53
N ILE A 183 -19.37 -4.02 -1.48
CA ILE A 183 -20.67 -3.66 -0.88
C ILE A 183 -21.80 -4.45 -1.58
N GLY A 184 -21.82 -4.46 -2.92
CA GLY A 184 -22.85 -5.16 -3.68
C GLY A 184 -22.87 -6.68 -3.48
N ALA A 185 -21.74 -7.29 -3.08
CA ALA A 185 -21.72 -8.70 -2.74
C ALA A 185 -22.42 -9.00 -1.40
N PHE A 186 -22.44 -8.02 -0.47
CA PHE A 186 -23.05 -8.16 0.86
C PHE A 186 -24.50 -7.69 0.94
N GLU A 187 -25.07 -7.14 -0.14
CA GLU A 187 -26.50 -6.84 -0.19
C GLU A 187 -27.34 -8.09 0.14
N ASN A 188 -28.23 -7.99 1.14
CA ASN A 188 -29.10 -9.08 1.60
C ASN A 188 -28.37 -10.31 2.17
N ILE A 189 -27.15 -10.17 2.67
CA ILE A 189 -26.48 -11.22 3.46
C ILE A 189 -26.63 -10.89 4.95
N GLU A 190 -27.31 -11.75 5.72
CA GLU A 190 -27.51 -11.51 7.16
C GLU A 190 -26.54 -12.31 8.04
N LYS A 191 -25.96 -13.41 7.53
CA LYS A 191 -25.11 -14.32 8.30
C LYS A 191 -23.74 -13.77 8.65
N ILE A 192 -23.21 -12.85 7.85
CA ILE A 192 -21.89 -12.24 8.02
C ILE A 192 -22.00 -10.75 7.74
N SER A 193 -21.42 -9.93 8.62
CA SER A 193 -21.37 -8.48 8.44
C SER A 193 -20.16 -8.06 7.59
N LEU A 194 -20.25 -6.90 6.95
CA LEU A 194 -19.14 -6.26 6.25
C LEU A 194 -18.69 -5.02 7.01
N VAL A 195 -17.41 -4.94 7.30
CA VAL A 195 -16.77 -3.77 7.93
C VAL A 195 -15.77 -3.17 6.94
N ILE A 196 -15.94 -1.91 6.58
CA ILE A 196 -15.03 -1.20 5.68
C ILE A 196 -14.46 0.01 6.42
N VAL A 197 -13.13 0.01 6.63
CA VAL A 197 -12.41 1.09 7.29
C VAL A 197 -11.66 1.92 6.25
N GLY A 198 -11.97 3.23 6.18
CA GLY A 198 -11.31 4.11 5.22
C GLY A 198 -11.80 5.56 5.25
N ASN A 199 -11.13 6.44 4.50
CA ASN A 199 -11.48 7.86 4.43
C ASN A 199 -12.58 8.11 3.38
N TRP A 200 -13.81 8.07 3.80
CA TRP A 200 -15.01 8.27 2.96
C TRP A 200 -15.15 9.70 2.44
N LYS A 201 -14.55 10.68 3.11
CA LYS A 201 -14.68 12.11 2.79
C LYS A 201 -13.69 12.58 1.71
N ASN A 202 -12.64 11.77 1.44
CA ASN A 202 -11.50 12.17 0.61
C ASN A 202 -11.81 12.21 -0.89
N SER A 203 -12.80 11.45 -1.36
CA SER A 203 -13.17 11.36 -2.78
C SER A 203 -14.68 11.52 -3.01
N LYS A 204 -15.07 11.95 -4.21
CA LYS A 204 -16.48 11.97 -4.62
C LYS A 204 -17.08 10.56 -4.61
N TYR A 205 -16.29 9.57 -5.05
CA TYR A 205 -16.66 8.16 -5.02
C TYR A 205 -17.01 7.69 -3.60
N GLY A 206 -16.14 7.98 -2.62
CA GLY A 206 -16.37 7.61 -1.22
C GLY A 206 -17.64 8.24 -0.64
N LYS A 207 -17.86 9.54 -0.89
CA LYS A 207 -19.06 10.24 -0.42
C LYS A 207 -20.35 9.63 -0.97
N ILE A 208 -20.37 9.32 -2.28
CA ILE A 208 -21.53 8.68 -2.93
C ILE A 208 -21.81 7.31 -2.33
N LEU A 209 -20.77 6.48 -2.17
CA LEU A 209 -20.94 5.14 -1.59
C LEU A 209 -21.43 5.20 -0.13
N LYS A 210 -20.85 6.08 0.69
CA LYS A 210 -21.27 6.25 2.09
C LYS A 210 -22.74 6.64 2.17
N ASN A 211 -23.16 7.64 1.41
CA ASN A 211 -24.56 8.12 1.42
C ASN A 211 -25.57 7.06 0.97
N ARG A 212 -25.23 6.25 -0.02
CA ARG A 212 -26.14 5.20 -0.55
C ARG A 212 -26.28 4.00 0.37
N ASN A 213 -25.24 3.68 1.16
CA ASN A 213 -25.16 2.41 1.87
C ASN A 213 -25.16 2.55 3.40
N ASN A 214 -25.31 3.75 3.95
CA ASN A 214 -25.20 4.01 5.39
C ASN A 214 -26.33 3.35 6.23
N ASN A 215 -27.42 2.95 5.59
CA ASN A 215 -28.60 2.37 6.25
C ASN A 215 -28.72 0.84 6.09
N ILE A 216 -27.74 0.18 5.51
CA ILE A 216 -27.76 -1.27 5.34
C ILE A 216 -27.30 -1.92 6.64
N LYS A 217 -28.17 -2.67 7.33
CA LYS A 217 -27.98 -3.18 8.70
C LYS A 217 -26.71 -4.02 8.93
N ASN A 218 -26.22 -4.72 7.90
CA ASN A 218 -25.06 -5.60 7.99
C ASN A 218 -23.77 -5.00 7.40
N ILE A 219 -23.75 -3.71 7.05
CA ILE A 219 -22.61 -3.02 6.45
C ILE A 219 -22.20 -1.83 7.31
N TYR A 220 -20.98 -1.87 7.82
CA TYR A 220 -20.41 -0.86 8.72
C TYR A 220 -19.32 -0.07 7.99
N LEU A 221 -19.58 1.20 7.71
CA LEU A 221 -18.68 2.11 7.00
C LEU A 221 -17.95 3.00 8.00
N LEU A 222 -16.80 2.54 8.47
CA LEU A 222 -16.02 3.22 9.51
C LEU A 222 -15.09 4.27 8.92
N ASP A 223 -14.90 5.37 9.65
CA ASP A 223 -13.88 6.37 9.35
C ASP A 223 -12.46 5.79 9.61
N PRO A 224 -11.38 6.45 9.12
CA PRO A 224 -10.03 5.92 9.27
C PRO A 224 -9.64 5.68 10.74
N ILE A 225 -9.08 4.53 11.02
CA ILE A 225 -8.53 4.16 12.32
C ILE A 225 -7.01 4.16 12.21
N TYR A 226 -6.33 5.09 12.90
CA TYR A 226 -4.88 5.24 12.88
C TYR A 226 -4.18 4.61 14.08
N ASN A 227 -4.95 4.20 15.10
CA ASN A 227 -4.42 3.42 16.21
C ASN A 227 -4.14 2.00 15.71
N ILE A 228 -2.86 1.59 15.77
CA ILE A 228 -2.40 0.30 15.25
C ILE A 228 -3.02 -0.86 16.03
N ASP A 229 -3.16 -0.72 17.35
CA ASP A 229 -3.69 -1.77 18.19
C ASP A 229 -5.19 -1.97 17.92
N GLU A 230 -5.94 -0.88 17.76
CA GLU A 230 -7.37 -0.92 17.42
C GLU A 230 -7.63 -1.55 16.05
N ILE A 231 -6.89 -1.14 15.01
CA ILE A 231 -7.08 -1.72 13.68
C ILE A 231 -6.58 -3.17 13.59
N SER A 232 -5.53 -3.53 14.31
CA SER A 232 -5.04 -4.90 14.42
C SER A 232 -6.04 -5.79 15.13
N PHE A 233 -6.67 -5.30 16.20
CA PHE A 233 -7.75 -5.99 16.90
C PHE A 233 -8.95 -6.26 15.96
N LEU A 234 -9.41 -5.25 15.22
CA LEU A 234 -10.53 -5.41 14.27
C LEU A 234 -10.19 -6.41 13.17
N ARG A 235 -8.97 -6.42 12.66
CA ARG A 235 -8.53 -7.42 11.67
C ARG A 235 -8.45 -8.81 12.30
N SER A 236 -7.79 -8.97 13.44
CA SER A 236 -7.57 -10.29 14.06
C SER A 236 -8.87 -11.00 14.46
N ASN A 237 -9.95 -10.27 14.70
CA ASN A 237 -11.26 -10.83 15.03
C ASN A 237 -12.18 -10.99 13.82
N ALA A 238 -11.76 -10.60 12.63
CA ALA A 238 -12.53 -10.80 11.41
C ALA A 238 -12.45 -12.27 10.95
N LEU A 239 -13.54 -12.75 10.37
CA LEU A 239 -13.58 -14.08 9.76
C LEU A 239 -12.79 -14.13 8.44
N ILE A 240 -12.83 -13.04 7.66
CA ILE A 240 -12.24 -12.96 6.31
C ILE A 240 -11.75 -11.53 6.08
N TYR A 241 -10.58 -11.40 5.45
CA TYR A 241 -10.14 -10.13 4.88
C TYR A 241 -10.46 -10.07 3.39
N ILE A 242 -11.21 -9.05 2.97
CA ILE A 242 -11.55 -8.85 1.57
C ILE A 242 -10.66 -7.73 1.00
N HIS A 243 -9.89 -8.08 -0.02
CA HIS A 243 -8.96 -7.19 -0.68
C HIS A 243 -9.41 -6.85 -2.09
N GLY A 244 -9.93 -5.63 -2.28
CA GLY A 244 -10.48 -5.20 -3.58
C GLY A 244 -9.48 -4.47 -4.49
N HIS A 245 -8.24 -4.24 -4.06
CA HIS A 245 -7.28 -3.44 -4.82
C HIS A 245 -6.88 -4.09 -6.14
N SER A 246 -7.01 -3.37 -7.25
CA SER A 246 -6.76 -3.87 -8.61
C SER A 246 -5.55 -3.22 -9.31
N ALA A 247 -4.98 -2.16 -8.73
CA ALA A 247 -3.90 -1.39 -9.35
C ALA A 247 -2.68 -1.30 -8.44
N GLY A 248 -1.48 -1.45 -8.99
CA GLY A 248 -0.23 -1.28 -8.26
C GLY A 248 0.39 -2.58 -7.77
N GLY A 249 1.40 -2.48 -6.91
CA GLY A 249 2.23 -3.58 -6.44
C GLY A 249 1.69 -4.31 -5.19
N THR A 250 2.60 -4.61 -4.26
CA THR A 250 2.27 -5.20 -2.96
C THR A 250 1.58 -4.18 -2.06
N ASN A 251 0.36 -4.50 -1.64
CA ASN A 251 -0.41 -3.58 -0.81
C ASN A 251 -0.12 -3.82 0.69
N PRO A 252 0.34 -2.81 1.46
CA PRO A 252 0.62 -2.97 2.88
C PRO A 252 -0.55 -3.56 3.67
N SER A 253 -1.78 -3.14 3.38
CA SER A 253 -2.97 -3.63 4.09
C SER A 253 -3.26 -5.12 3.83
N LEU A 254 -2.87 -5.63 2.66
CA LEU A 254 -2.97 -7.06 2.34
C LEU A 254 -1.95 -7.87 3.12
N VAL A 255 -0.68 -7.46 3.11
CA VAL A 255 0.37 -8.21 3.82
C VAL A 255 0.21 -8.14 5.34
N GLU A 256 -0.33 -7.04 5.88
CA GLU A 256 -0.73 -6.94 7.28
C GLU A 256 -1.83 -7.95 7.65
N ALA A 257 -2.86 -8.09 6.80
CA ALA A 257 -3.92 -9.09 7.01
C ALA A 257 -3.37 -10.53 6.92
N MET A 258 -2.46 -10.79 5.98
CA MET A 258 -1.76 -12.07 5.87
C MET A 258 -0.92 -12.37 7.12
N TYR A 259 -0.20 -11.37 7.64
CA TYR A 259 0.61 -11.52 8.85
C TYR A 259 -0.25 -11.79 10.09
N LEU A 260 -1.43 -11.19 10.16
CA LEU A 260 -2.43 -11.45 11.20
C LEU A 260 -3.18 -12.79 10.99
N GLN A 261 -2.76 -13.60 10.02
CA GLN A 261 -3.31 -14.93 9.77
C GLN A 261 -4.79 -14.93 9.35
N LEU A 262 -5.22 -13.94 8.57
CA LEU A 262 -6.58 -13.90 8.04
C LEU A 262 -6.71 -14.69 6.73
N PRO A 263 -7.81 -15.40 6.51
CA PRO A 263 -8.17 -15.90 5.18
C PRO A 263 -8.39 -14.70 4.24
N ILE A 264 -7.80 -14.75 3.04
CA ILE A 264 -7.83 -13.66 2.07
C ILE A 264 -8.74 -13.99 0.89
N PHE A 265 -9.72 -13.09 0.61
CA PHE A 265 -10.49 -13.05 -0.63
C PHE A 265 -10.06 -11.82 -1.41
N ALA A 266 -9.26 -12.00 -2.45
CA ALA A 266 -8.62 -10.90 -3.18
C ALA A 266 -9.25 -10.68 -4.56
N PHE A 267 -9.28 -9.43 -5.01
CA PHE A 267 -9.60 -9.12 -6.40
C PHE A 267 -8.58 -9.78 -7.32
N ASP A 268 -9.06 -10.44 -8.38
CA ASP A 268 -8.22 -11.21 -9.29
C ASP A 268 -7.40 -10.29 -10.20
N CYS A 269 -6.18 -10.05 -9.77
CA CYS A 269 -5.18 -9.35 -10.58
C CYS A 269 -3.78 -9.92 -10.30
N VAL A 270 -2.86 -9.68 -11.23
CA VAL A 270 -1.49 -10.21 -11.16
C VAL A 270 -0.77 -9.87 -9.85
N TYR A 271 -1.00 -8.67 -9.32
CA TYR A 271 -0.34 -8.19 -8.09
C TYR A 271 -0.81 -8.94 -6.85
N ASN A 272 -2.11 -9.16 -6.72
CA ASN A 272 -2.68 -9.89 -5.59
C ASN A 272 -2.32 -11.38 -5.65
N ARG A 273 -2.33 -11.98 -6.85
CA ARG A 273 -1.89 -13.37 -7.06
C ARG A 273 -0.43 -13.57 -6.67
N GLU A 274 0.43 -12.64 -7.08
CA GLU A 274 1.85 -12.66 -6.73
C GLU A 274 2.07 -12.48 -5.21
N THR A 275 1.39 -11.50 -4.60
CA THR A 275 1.51 -11.23 -3.15
C THR A 275 1.09 -12.43 -2.31
N THR A 276 0.05 -13.13 -2.72
CA THR A 276 -0.51 -14.30 -1.99
C THR A 276 -0.04 -15.65 -2.55
N GLU A 277 0.91 -15.65 -3.48
CA GLU A 277 1.47 -16.84 -4.13
C GLU A 277 0.38 -17.79 -4.69
N ASN A 278 -0.69 -17.22 -5.24
CA ASN A 278 -1.87 -17.93 -5.75
C ASN A 278 -2.61 -18.80 -4.70
N LYS A 279 -2.41 -18.56 -3.40
CA LYS A 279 -3.02 -19.34 -2.33
C LYS A 279 -4.25 -18.69 -1.68
N ALA A 280 -4.62 -17.46 -2.08
CA ALA A 280 -5.88 -16.82 -1.69
C ALA A 280 -7.06 -17.32 -2.55
N LEU A 281 -8.28 -16.89 -2.22
CA LEU A 281 -9.42 -17.01 -3.13
C LEU A 281 -9.59 -15.71 -3.91
N TYR A 282 -9.95 -15.84 -5.20
CA TYR A 282 -9.98 -14.69 -6.10
C TYR A 282 -11.36 -14.46 -6.69
N TRP A 283 -11.68 -13.18 -6.93
CA TRP A 283 -12.96 -12.73 -7.47
C TRP A 283 -12.76 -11.52 -8.40
N GLN A 284 -13.61 -11.38 -9.42
CA GLN A 284 -13.59 -10.27 -10.38
C GLN A 284 -14.85 -9.40 -10.32
N ASN A 285 -15.93 -9.93 -9.76
CA ASN A 285 -17.21 -9.24 -9.68
C ASN A 285 -17.96 -9.59 -8.39
N LYS A 286 -19.04 -8.87 -8.10
CA LYS A 286 -19.84 -9.06 -6.88
C LYS A 286 -20.47 -10.45 -6.76
N TYR A 287 -20.77 -11.11 -7.87
CA TYR A 287 -21.40 -12.43 -7.87
C TYR A 287 -20.42 -13.52 -7.50
N GLU A 288 -19.19 -13.44 -8.03
CA GLU A 288 -18.11 -14.35 -7.66
C GLU A 288 -17.72 -14.19 -6.18
N LEU A 289 -17.57 -12.95 -5.69
CA LEU A 289 -17.30 -12.70 -4.28
C LEU A 289 -18.42 -13.27 -3.41
N ARG A 290 -19.69 -13.07 -3.79
CA ARG A 290 -20.83 -13.63 -3.08
C ARG A 290 -20.81 -15.16 -3.08
N LYS A 291 -20.48 -15.80 -4.21
CA LYS A 291 -20.32 -17.25 -4.30
C LYS A 291 -19.25 -17.76 -3.35
N LEU A 292 -18.10 -17.09 -3.25
CA LEU A 292 -17.05 -17.43 -2.30
C LEU A 292 -17.51 -17.33 -0.85
N LEU A 293 -18.26 -16.27 -0.49
CA LEU A 293 -18.78 -16.07 0.87
C LEU A 293 -19.75 -17.21 1.31
N PHE A 294 -20.50 -17.80 0.37
CA PHE A 294 -21.44 -18.87 0.68
C PHE A 294 -20.83 -20.26 0.61
N ASN A 295 -19.89 -20.51 -0.30
CA ASN A 295 -19.43 -21.86 -0.64
C ASN A 295 -18.08 -22.22 0.02
N THR A 296 -17.42 -21.29 0.71
CA THR A 296 -16.14 -21.58 1.37
C THR A 296 -16.41 -22.09 2.79
N ASP A 297 -16.02 -23.30 3.05
CA ASP A 297 -16.15 -23.92 4.37
C ASP A 297 -15.03 -23.51 5.34
N ASN A 298 -15.21 -23.83 6.61
CA ASN A 298 -14.26 -23.50 7.67
C ASN A 298 -12.89 -24.19 7.49
N TYR A 299 -12.86 -25.38 6.89
CA TYR A 299 -11.60 -26.09 6.64
C TYR A 299 -10.76 -25.33 5.62
N LYS A 300 -11.37 -24.90 4.51
CA LYS A 300 -10.69 -24.10 3.48
C LYS A 300 -10.24 -22.74 3.99
N LEU A 301 -11.07 -22.07 4.81
CA LEU A 301 -10.68 -20.81 5.45
C LEU A 301 -9.44 -20.99 6.34
N LYS A 302 -9.40 -22.03 7.17
CA LYS A 302 -8.23 -22.35 8.00
C LYS A 302 -6.96 -22.62 7.18
N GLN A 303 -7.10 -23.37 6.10
CA GLN A 303 -5.97 -23.66 5.22
C GLN A 303 -5.40 -22.38 4.60
N ILE A 304 -6.27 -21.52 4.05
CA ILE A 304 -5.84 -20.23 3.47
C ILE A 304 -5.17 -19.37 4.55
N SER A 305 -5.76 -19.29 5.72
CA SER A 305 -5.22 -18.56 6.87
C SER A 305 -3.79 -18.98 7.23
N PHE A 306 -3.53 -20.28 7.27
CA PHE A 306 -2.21 -20.86 7.51
C PHE A 306 -1.23 -20.50 6.38
N ASP A 307 -1.63 -20.70 5.13
CA ASP A 307 -0.82 -20.35 3.96
C ASP A 307 -0.44 -18.84 3.95
N MET A 308 -1.40 -17.96 4.27
CA MET A 308 -1.15 -16.52 4.32
C MET A 308 -0.12 -16.15 5.40
N LYS A 309 -0.21 -16.78 6.58
CA LYS A 309 0.75 -16.55 7.67
C LYS A 309 2.14 -17.05 7.30
N GLU A 310 2.24 -18.23 6.69
CA GLU A 310 3.51 -18.79 6.24
C GLU A 310 4.21 -17.88 5.23
N ILE A 311 3.48 -17.44 4.21
CA ILE A 311 4.00 -16.50 3.20
C ILE A 311 4.46 -15.19 3.85
N ALA A 312 3.64 -14.62 4.75
CA ALA A 312 3.96 -13.37 5.42
C ALA A 312 5.22 -13.48 6.29
N ASN A 313 5.36 -14.55 7.05
CA ASN A 313 6.54 -14.79 7.88
C ASN A 313 7.83 -14.95 7.05
N ARG A 314 7.74 -15.47 5.85
CA ARG A 314 8.89 -15.69 4.97
C ARG A 314 9.25 -14.43 4.17
N ARG A 315 8.27 -13.69 3.64
CA ARG A 315 8.48 -12.60 2.69
C ARG A 315 8.36 -11.20 3.32
N TYR A 316 7.41 -10.99 4.24
CA TYR A 316 6.94 -9.66 4.64
C TYR A 316 7.39 -9.28 6.06
N ILE A 317 8.67 -9.49 6.35
CA ILE A 317 9.31 -9.15 7.64
C ILE A 317 10.21 -7.93 7.45
N TRP A 318 10.01 -6.89 8.24
CA TRP A 318 10.77 -5.63 8.14
C TRP A 318 12.28 -5.79 8.25
N LYS A 319 12.74 -6.78 9.04
CA LYS A 319 14.17 -7.09 9.12
C LYS A 319 14.72 -7.44 7.73
N ASN A 320 14.12 -8.40 7.05
CA ASN A 320 14.55 -8.86 5.73
C ASN A 320 14.41 -7.76 4.67
N ILE A 321 13.33 -6.98 4.74
CA ILE A 321 13.10 -5.84 3.85
C ILE A 321 14.17 -4.77 4.03
N SER A 322 14.50 -4.41 5.27
CA SER A 322 15.54 -3.42 5.54
C SER A 322 16.93 -3.90 5.09
N GLU A 323 17.26 -5.18 5.28
CA GLU A 323 18.51 -5.77 4.79
C GLU A 323 18.63 -5.65 3.26
N LYS A 324 17.55 -5.90 2.51
CA LYS A 324 17.51 -5.69 1.05
C LYS A 324 17.78 -4.22 0.68
N TYR A 325 17.16 -3.25 1.36
CA TYR A 325 17.44 -1.82 1.16
C TYR A 325 18.89 -1.47 1.42
N PHE A 326 19.45 -1.92 2.56
CA PHE A 326 20.83 -1.63 2.93
C PHE A 326 21.87 -2.34 2.05
N SER A 327 21.50 -3.45 1.39
CA SER A 327 22.39 -4.10 0.42
C SER A 327 22.64 -3.24 -0.83
N LEU A 328 21.75 -2.29 -1.15
CA LEU A 328 21.91 -1.32 -2.23
C LEU A 328 22.80 -0.14 -1.85
N ILE A 329 23.08 0.04 -0.54
CA ILE A 329 23.82 1.15 0.05
C ILE A 329 25.19 0.61 0.51
N LYS A 330 26.01 0.18 -0.44
CA LYS A 330 27.36 -0.29 -0.17
C LYS A 330 28.41 0.63 -0.75
#